data_23aed00a127fbf1045a6faacb63df32b
#
_entry.id   23aed00a127fbf1045a6faacb63df32b
#
_cell.length_a   1.000
_cell.length_b   1.000
_cell.length_c   1.000
_cell.angle_alpha   90.00
_cell.angle_beta   90.00
_cell.angle_gamma   90.00
#
_symmetry.space_group_name_H-M   'P 1'
#
loop_
_entity.id
_entity.type
_entity.pdbx_description
1 polymer ?
#
loop_
_entity_poly.entity_id
_entity_poly.type
_entity_poly.pdbx_seq_one_letter_code
_entity_poly.pdbx_strand_id
1 'polypeptide(L)'
;IRDSYYIPDSILLIGSADKTEYWKDANALEIVNTVVERMNAAGYTRTDDKDTANLGLQLSYVQKVTYFVGYDYPYWWWYYPYYWTPGYWGDWAGWHYPYSVYYGYTAGSLLVEMMNLEADQESGKKLPVIWDSFIGGLLTSSEELNQQRTVDAVQQAFDQSPYLKK
;
A
#
# COMPACT_ATOMS: atom_id res chain seq x y z
N ILE A 1 -18.09 9.23 10.18
CA ILE A 1 -16.76 9.88 10.23
C ILE A 1 -15.75 8.76 10.27
N ARG A 2 -14.87 8.67 9.29
CA ARG A 2 -13.83 7.64 9.21
C ARG A 2 -12.63 8.12 9.99
N ASP A 3 -12.46 7.61 11.21
CA ASP A 3 -11.46 8.13 12.13
C ASP A 3 -10.31 7.18 12.41
N SER A 4 -10.50 5.87 12.19
CA SER A 4 -9.50 4.86 12.50
C SER A 4 -8.90 4.22 11.24
N TYR A 5 -7.65 3.81 11.36
CA TYR A 5 -6.98 3.04 10.31
C TYR A 5 -6.14 1.90 10.89
N TYR A 6 -6.01 0.84 10.11
CA TYR A 6 -5.09 -0.25 10.36
C TYR A 6 -3.98 -0.23 9.29
N ILE A 7 -2.76 -0.49 9.71
CA ILE A 7 -1.59 -0.67 8.85
C ILE A 7 -0.73 -1.80 9.40
N PRO A 8 -0.35 -2.81 8.59
CA PRO A 8 0.60 -3.85 9.00
C PRO A 8 1.98 -3.29 9.30
N ASP A 9 2.71 -3.90 10.25
CA ASP A 9 4.11 -3.58 10.56
C ASP A 9 5.10 -4.23 9.58
N SER A 10 4.70 -4.35 8.32
CA SER A 10 5.52 -4.96 7.27
C SER A 10 5.18 -4.38 5.91
N ILE A 11 6.14 -4.46 5.00
CA ILE A 11 6.01 -4.03 3.61
C ILE A 11 6.01 -5.28 2.73
N LEU A 12 5.01 -5.42 1.85
CA LEU A 12 4.97 -6.51 0.90
C LEU A 12 6.10 -6.35 -0.13
N LEU A 13 6.86 -7.41 -0.36
CA LEU A 13 7.90 -7.44 -1.40
C LEU A 13 7.34 -8.01 -2.70
N ILE A 14 7.30 -7.22 -3.75
CA ILE A 14 6.84 -7.61 -5.08
C ILE A 14 8.06 -7.97 -5.94
N GLY A 15 7.99 -9.14 -6.61
CA GLY A 15 9.04 -9.61 -7.52
C GLY A 15 9.97 -10.67 -6.92
N SER A 16 9.72 -11.18 -5.73
CA SER A 16 10.28 -12.43 -5.24
C SER A 16 9.58 -13.60 -5.97
N ALA A 17 10.37 -14.49 -6.59
CA ALA A 17 9.90 -15.31 -7.71
C ALA A 17 8.79 -16.33 -7.40
N ASP A 18 8.71 -16.91 -6.21
CA ASP A 18 7.84 -18.07 -5.97
C ASP A 18 7.09 -18.07 -4.63
N LYS A 19 7.24 -17.05 -3.81
CA LYS A 19 6.58 -16.96 -2.51
C LYS A 19 6.33 -15.54 -2.07
N THR A 20 5.33 -15.35 -1.25
CA THR A 20 5.06 -14.09 -0.58
C THR A 20 6.17 -13.78 0.42
N GLU A 21 6.82 -12.64 0.26
CA GLU A 21 7.83 -12.16 1.19
C GLU A 21 7.44 -10.79 1.75
N TYR A 22 7.81 -10.57 2.99
CA TYR A 22 7.54 -9.32 3.70
C TYR A 22 8.83 -8.75 4.26
N TRP A 23 9.00 -7.46 4.07
CA TRP A 23 10.08 -6.68 4.64
C TRP A 23 9.66 -6.18 6.04
N LYS A 24 10.35 -6.63 7.07
CA LYS A 24 9.97 -6.42 8.48
C LYS A 24 11.10 -5.89 9.38
N ASP A 25 12.26 -5.59 8.82
CA ASP A 25 13.40 -5.10 9.59
C ASP A 25 13.20 -3.66 10.10
N ALA A 26 14.19 -3.12 10.78
CA ALA A 26 14.13 -1.76 11.30
C ALA A 26 13.90 -0.69 10.22
N ASN A 27 14.42 -0.90 9.01
CA ASN A 27 14.23 0.02 7.89
C ASN A 27 12.80 0.01 7.38
N ALA A 28 12.18 -1.16 7.27
CA ALA A 28 10.77 -1.28 6.91
C ALA A 28 9.88 -0.61 7.97
N LEU A 29 10.16 -0.83 9.24
CA LEU A 29 9.41 -0.21 10.34
C LEU A 29 9.53 1.31 10.35
N GLU A 30 10.70 1.87 10.03
CA GLU A 30 10.87 3.32 9.89
C GLU A 30 9.96 3.89 8.79
N ILE A 31 9.87 3.22 7.64
CA ILE A 31 8.98 3.64 6.55
C ILE A 31 7.51 3.55 6.97
N VAL A 32 7.11 2.45 7.58
CA VAL A 32 5.73 2.28 8.10
C VAL A 32 5.42 3.35 9.14
N ASN A 33 6.33 3.61 10.08
CA ASN A 33 6.15 4.63 11.12
C ASN A 33 6.03 6.03 10.52
N THR A 34 6.74 6.33 9.44
CA THR A 34 6.58 7.60 8.71
C THR A 34 5.15 7.77 8.20
N VAL A 35 4.55 6.73 7.63
CA VAL A 35 3.14 6.74 7.23
C VAL A 35 2.23 6.95 8.44
N VAL A 36 2.49 6.24 9.55
CA VAL A 36 1.72 6.35 10.80
C VAL A 36 1.75 7.79 11.34
N GLU A 37 2.91 8.40 11.40
CA GLU A 37 3.07 9.80 11.84
C GLU A 37 2.26 10.76 10.97
N ARG A 38 2.30 10.58 9.64
CA ARG A 38 1.56 11.42 8.70
C ARG A 38 0.05 11.23 8.82
N MET A 39 -0.42 10.00 9.00
CA MET A 39 -1.84 9.70 9.23
C MET A 39 -2.33 10.32 10.54
N ASN A 40 -1.57 10.17 11.62
CA ASN A 40 -1.91 10.77 12.91
C ASN A 40 -1.94 12.31 12.83
N ALA A 41 -0.97 12.90 12.14
CA ALA A 41 -0.94 14.35 11.90
C ALA A 41 -2.11 14.84 11.02
N ALA A 42 -2.65 13.98 10.16
CA ALA A 42 -3.83 14.26 9.37
C ALA A 42 -5.16 14.09 10.15
N GLY A 43 -5.10 13.66 11.40
CA GLY A 43 -6.25 13.55 12.29
C GLY A 43 -6.87 12.15 12.39
N TYR A 44 -6.19 11.12 11.88
CA TYR A 44 -6.62 9.73 12.00
C TYR A 44 -6.01 9.06 13.23
N THR A 45 -6.63 7.99 13.70
CA THR A 45 -6.15 7.20 14.84
C THR A 45 -5.84 5.79 14.40
N ARG A 46 -4.62 5.32 14.66
CA ARG A 46 -4.23 3.94 14.40
C ARG A 46 -4.97 2.98 15.34
N THR A 47 -5.43 1.87 14.82
CA THR A 47 -5.96 0.73 15.60
C THR A 47 -5.14 -0.52 15.31
N ASP A 48 -5.01 -1.40 16.31
CA ASP A 48 -4.39 -2.71 16.16
C ASP A 48 -5.38 -3.78 15.70
N ASP A 49 -6.65 -3.45 15.66
CA ASP A 49 -7.72 -4.34 15.21
C ASP A 49 -8.19 -3.94 13.80
N LYS A 50 -7.80 -4.75 12.84
CA LYS A 50 -8.15 -4.60 11.43
C LYS A 50 -9.67 -4.63 11.20
N ASP A 51 -10.38 -5.45 11.96
CA ASP A 51 -11.82 -5.70 11.74
C ASP A 51 -12.70 -4.54 12.22
N THR A 52 -12.14 -3.68 13.04
CA THR A 52 -12.81 -2.45 13.52
C THR A 52 -12.30 -1.17 12.88
N ALA A 53 -11.29 -1.26 12.02
CA ALA A 53 -10.73 -0.11 11.32
C ALA A 53 -11.67 0.40 10.22
N ASN A 54 -11.77 1.71 10.07
CA ASN A 54 -12.51 2.33 8.96
C ASN A 54 -11.69 2.33 7.65
N LEU A 55 -10.37 2.43 7.78
CA LEU A 55 -9.42 2.46 6.67
C LEU A 55 -8.36 1.36 6.83
N GLY A 56 -7.93 0.80 5.72
CA GLY A 56 -6.77 -0.08 5.64
C GLY A 56 -5.66 0.57 4.81
N LEU A 57 -4.43 0.57 5.32
CA LEU A 57 -3.27 1.01 4.56
C LEU A 57 -2.33 -0.16 4.32
N GLN A 58 -1.77 -0.19 3.12
CA GLN A 58 -0.78 -1.17 2.74
C GLN A 58 0.39 -0.53 2.01
N LEU A 59 1.60 -0.99 2.35
CA LEU A 59 2.82 -0.66 1.64
C LEU A 59 3.32 -1.88 0.86
N SER A 60 3.71 -1.64 -0.38
CA SER A 60 4.33 -2.65 -1.25
C SER A 60 5.59 -2.08 -1.88
N TYR A 61 6.67 -2.87 -1.87
CA TYR A 61 7.96 -2.48 -2.44
C TYR A 61 8.33 -3.40 -3.60
N VAL A 62 8.66 -2.81 -4.73
CA VAL A 62 9.02 -3.54 -5.95
C VAL A 62 10.53 -3.79 -5.97
N GLN A 63 10.93 -5.06 -5.83
CA GLN A 63 12.34 -5.46 -5.83
C GLN A 63 12.91 -5.65 -7.23
N LYS A 64 12.08 -6.09 -8.17
CA LYS A 64 12.47 -6.36 -9.56
C LYS A 64 11.52 -5.69 -10.52
N VAL A 65 12.01 -5.36 -11.71
CA VAL A 65 11.16 -4.87 -12.78
C VAL A 65 10.02 -5.86 -13.02
N THR A 66 8.81 -5.37 -12.91
CA THR A 66 7.61 -6.18 -13.08
C THR A 66 6.73 -5.53 -14.15
N TYR A 67 6.48 -6.26 -15.23
CA TYR A 67 5.63 -5.82 -16.32
C TYR A 67 4.22 -6.39 -16.13
N PHE A 68 3.24 -5.51 -16.17
CA PHE A 68 1.83 -5.89 -16.18
C PHE A 68 1.32 -5.76 -17.62
N VAL A 69 0.94 -6.88 -18.20
CA VAL A 69 0.42 -6.91 -19.56
C VAL A 69 -1.10 -6.94 -19.48
N GLY A 70 -1.71 -5.77 -19.69
CA GLY A 70 -3.09 -5.66 -20.19
C GLY A 70 -4.24 -6.26 -19.38
N TYR A 71 -4.05 -6.58 -18.12
CA TYR A 71 -5.11 -7.12 -17.27
C TYR A 71 -5.60 -6.07 -16.28
N ASP A 72 -6.90 -6.07 -16.01
CA ASP A 72 -7.58 -5.16 -15.08
C ASP A 72 -7.15 -5.33 -13.61
N TYR A 73 -6.13 -6.16 -13.36
CA TYR A 73 -5.65 -6.50 -12.03
C TYR A 73 -4.12 -6.48 -11.94
N PRO A 74 -3.56 -5.89 -10.89
CA PRO A 74 -2.16 -6.13 -10.57
C PRO A 74 -1.93 -7.63 -10.34
N TYR A 75 -0.92 -8.17 -11.00
CA TYR A 75 -0.55 -9.59 -10.93
C TYR A 75 -0.36 -10.10 -9.50
N TRP A 76 0.19 -9.28 -8.58
CA TRP A 76 0.36 -9.64 -7.17
C TRP A 76 -0.94 -9.90 -6.42
N TRP A 77 -2.05 -9.38 -6.85
CA TRP A 77 -3.37 -9.62 -6.30
C TRP A 77 -3.78 -11.08 -6.32
N TRP A 78 -3.36 -11.81 -7.35
CA TRP A 78 -3.70 -13.23 -7.54
C TRP A 78 -2.69 -14.18 -6.93
N TYR A 79 -1.40 -13.78 -6.90
CA TYR A 79 -0.32 -14.64 -6.47
C TYR A 79 0.10 -14.44 -5.02
N TYR A 80 -0.35 -13.37 -4.36
CA TYR A 80 0.01 -13.06 -2.98
C TYR A 80 -1.25 -13.06 -2.10
N PRO A 81 -1.72 -14.25 -1.64
CA PRO A 81 -3.05 -14.46 -1.09
C PRO A 81 -3.32 -13.81 0.28
N TYR A 82 -2.38 -13.13 0.88
CA TYR A 82 -2.53 -12.68 2.26
C TYR A 82 -2.59 -11.17 2.47
N TYR A 83 -2.25 -10.35 1.49
CA TYR A 83 -2.28 -8.91 1.67
C TYR A 83 -3.40 -8.25 0.89
N TRP A 84 -3.47 -8.29 -0.35
CA TRP A 84 -4.55 -7.66 -1.10
C TRP A 84 -5.57 -8.66 -1.65
N THR A 85 -5.65 -9.82 -1.03
CA THR A 85 -6.84 -10.60 -1.33
C THR A 85 -8.04 -9.91 -0.74
N PRO A 86 -9.17 -9.94 -1.42
CA PRO A 86 -10.43 -9.52 -0.84
C PRO A 86 -10.65 -10.09 0.57
N GLY A 87 -10.15 -11.32 0.83
CA GLY A 87 -10.27 -11.97 2.12
C GLY A 87 -9.41 -11.43 3.26
N TYR A 88 -8.34 -10.66 3.00
CA TYR A 88 -7.56 -10.04 4.06
C TYR A 88 -8.25 -8.79 4.63
N TRP A 89 -8.78 -7.95 3.75
CA TRP A 89 -9.38 -6.68 4.11
C TRP A 89 -10.89 -6.74 4.29
N GLY A 90 -11.54 -7.81 3.89
CA GLY A 90 -12.98 -8.01 3.97
C GLY A 90 -13.47 -9.04 2.95
N ASP A 91 -14.76 -9.27 2.88
CA ASP A 91 -15.36 -10.21 1.93
C ASP A 91 -15.74 -9.49 0.62
N TRP A 92 -14.71 -9.19 -0.19
CA TRP A 92 -14.88 -8.53 -1.49
C TRP A 92 -14.62 -9.47 -2.67
N ALA A 93 -15.03 -10.71 -2.54
CA ALA A 93 -14.93 -11.67 -3.63
C ALA A 93 -15.61 -11.14 -4.91
N GLY A 94 -14.86 -11.14 -6.02
CA GLY A 94 -15.37 -10.66 -7.31
C GLY A 94 -15.27 -9.15 -7.55
N TRP A 95 -14.69 -8.40 -6.63
CA TRP A 95 -14.44 -6.97 -6.83
C TRP A 95 -13.19 -6.75 -7.69
N HIS A 96 -13.18 -5.66 -8.43
CA HIS A 96 -12.11 -5.30 -9.35
C HIS A 96 -11.22 -4.20 -8.80
N TYR A 97 -9.93 -4.27 -9.08
CA TYR A 97 -9.02 -3.18 -8.76
C TYR A 97 -9.42 -1.92 -9.54
N PRO A 98 -9.52 -0.73 -8.88
CA PRO A 98 -10.15 0.44 -9.49
C PRO A 98 -9.30 1.13 -10.55
N TYR A 99 -8.00 0.88 -10.58
CA TYR A 99 -7.06 1.55 -11.47
C TYR A 99 -6.58 0.60 -12.55
N SER A 100 -6.58 1.08 -13.79
CA SER A 100 -5.91 0.37 -14.88
C SER A 100 -4.40 0.47 -14.69
N VAL A 101 -3.75 -0.66 -14.44
CA VAL A 101 -2.29 -0.69 -14.31
C VAL A 101 -1.68 -0.87 -15.69
N TYR A 102 -1.38 0.24 -16.37
CA TYR A 102 -0.73 0.23 -17.67
C TYR A 102 0.81 0.32 -17.59
N TYR A 103 1.38 0.29 -16.39
CA TYR A 103 2.79 0.59 -16.19
C TYR A 103 3.57 -0.63 -15.73
N GLY A 104 4.78 -0.78 -16.27
CA GLY A 104 5.79 -1.59 -15.64
C GLY A 104 6.27 -0.89 -14.37
N TYR A 105 6.23 -1.58 -13.23
CA TYR A 105 6.88 -1.07 -12.03
C TYR A 105 8.37 -1.34 -12.10
N THR A 106 9.17 -0.31 -11.88
CA THR A 106 10.61 -0.44 -11.82
C THR A 106 11.06 -0.88 -10.43
N ALA A 107 12.17 -1.62 -10.37
CA ALA A 107 12.79 -1.94 -9.09
C ALA A 107 13.09 -0.65 -8.29
N GLY A 108 12.91 -0.71 -6.97
CA GLY A 108 13.03 0.46 -6.10
C GLY A 108 11.84 1.41 -6.14
N SER A 109 10.65 0.89 -6.39
CA SER A 109 9.40 1.64 -6.28
C SER A 109 8.63 1.21 -5.04
N LEU A 110 8.03 2.18 -4.34
CA LEU A 110 7.14 1.97 -3.21
C LEU A 110 5.72 2.37 -3.60
N LEU A 111 4.77 1.51 -3.29
CA LEU A 111 3.34 1.83 -3.37
C LEU A 111 2.80 1.99 -1.96
N VAL A 112 2.02 3.05 -1.74
CA VAL A 112 1.21 3.23 -0.53
C VAL A 112 -0.24 3.30 -0.97
N GLU A 113 -1.07 2.42 -0.45
CA GLU A 113 -2.47 2.32 -0.84
C GLU A 113 -3.38 2.42 0.38
N MET A 114 -4.49 3.11 0.24
CA MET A 114 -5.48 3.29 1.30
C MET A 114 -6.84 2.80 0.83
N MET A 115 -7.45 1.90 1.59
CA MET A 115 -8.77 1.35 1.33
C MET A 115 -9.80 1.85 2.32
N ASN A 116 -11.01 2.05 1.84
CA ASN A 116 -12.19 2.23 2.67
C ASN A 116 -12.77 0.87 3.07
N LEU A 117 -12.55 0.45 4.32
CA LEU A 117 -13.03 -0.83 4.83
C LEU A 117 -14.55 -0.82 5.15
N GLU A 118 -15.17 0.34 5.23
CA GLU A 118 -16.62 0.51 5.44
C GLU A 118 -17.41 0.56 4.11
N ALA A 119 -16.76 0.37 2.97
CA ALA A 119 -17.46 0.37 1.70
C ALA A 119 -18.48 -0.76 1.61
N ASP A 120 -19.61 -0.47 1.00
CA ASP A 120 -20.66 -1.45 0.79
C ASP A 120 -20.18 -2.62 -0.09
N GLN A 121 -20.32 -3.85 0.40
CA GLN A 121 -19.76 -5.06 -0.19
C GLN A 121 -20.72 -5.70 -1.22
N GLU A 122 -21.26 -4.93 -2.14
CA GLU A 122 -22.03 -5.49 -3.24
C GLU A 122 -21.12 -6.03 -4.35
N SER A 123 -21.38 -7.26 -4.79
CA SER A 123 -20.58 -7.96 -5.80
C SER A 123 -20.49 -7.20 -7.14
N GLY A 124 -19.33 -7.31 -7.81
CA GLY A 124 -19.09 -6.73 -9.14
C GLY A 124 -18.64 -5.27 -9.14
N LYS A 125 -18.40 -4.68 -7.98
CA LYS A 125 -17.91 -3.31 -7.84
C LYS A 125 -16.37 -3.24 -7.86
N LYS A 126 -15.86 -2.04 -8.02
CA LYS A 126 -14.44 -1.75 -7.87
C LYS A 126 -14.05 -1.75 -6.39
N LEU A 127 -12.88 -2.30 -6.08
CA LEU A 127 -12.33 -2.24 -4.73
C LEU A 127 -12.25 -0.79 -4.26
N PRO A 128 -12.57 -0.54 -3.00
CA PRO A 128 -12.67 0.80 -2.47
C PRO A 128 -11.29 1.38 -2.10
N VAL A 129 -10.34 1.36 -3.02
CA VAL A 129 -9.07 2.09 -2.90
C VAL A 129 -9.37 3.56 -3.11
N ILE A 130 -9.24 4.35 -2.08
CA ILE A 130 -9.61 5.78 -2.06
C ILE A 130 -8.43 6.71 -2.23
N TRP A 131 -7.21 6.20 -2.04
CA TRP A 131 -5.97 6.92 -2.25
C TRP A 131 -4.85 5.93 -2.54
N ASP A 132 -3.98 6.29 -3.47
CA ASP A 132 -2.74 5.58 -3.74
C ASP A 132 -1.61 6.56 -4.04
N SER A 133 -0.40 6.15 -3.71
CA SER A 133 0.81 6.87 -4.07
C SER A 133 1.84 5.89 -4.62
N PHE A 134 2.31 6.18 -5.82
CA PHE A 134 3.42 5.47 -6.44
C PHE A 134 4.68 6.32 -6.36
N ILE A 135 5.72 5.77 -5.74
CA ILE A 135 7.00 6.43 -5.51
C ILE A 135 8.08 5.64 -6.23
N GLY A 136 8.60 6.18 -7.31
CA GLY A 136 9.67 5.58 -8.11
C GLY A 136 11.04 6.21 -7.87
N GLY A 137 12.08 5.60 -8.45
CA GLY A 137 13.42 6.18 -8.45
C GLY A 137 14.15 6.15 -7.10
N LEU A 138 13.80 5.23 -6.22
CA LEU A 138 14.36 5.13 -4.87
C LEU A 138 15.74 4.44 -4.82
N LEU A 139 16.10 3.65 -5.84
CA LEU A 139 17.36 2.91 -5.85
C LEU A 139 18.56 3.79 -6.19
N THR A 140 19.58 3.67 -5.35
CA THR A 140 20.94 4.15 -5.56
C THR A 140 21.92 3.03 -5.23
N SER A 141 23.23 3.29 -5.31
CA SER A 141 24.26 2.38 -4.85
C SER A 141 24.41 2.32 -3.32
N SER A 142 23.71 3.17 -2.56
CA SER A 142 23.77 3.27 -1.11
C SER A 142 22.44 2.88 -0.48
N GLU A 143 22.42 1.87 0.38
CA GLU A 143 21.22 1.47 1.12
C GLU A 143 20.72 2.57 2.06
N GLU A 144 21.63 3.25 2.76
CA GLU A 144 21.29 4.35 3.65
C GLU A 144 20.61 5.51 2.88
N LEU A 145 21.15 5.84 1.72
CA LEU A 145 20.56 6.87 0.87
C LEU A 145 19.20 6.45 0.32
N ASN A 146 19.03 5.18 -0.03
CA ASN A 146 17.75 4.63 -0.48
C ASN A 146 16.70 4.72 0.64
N GLN A 147 17.09 4.38 1.86
CA GLN A 147 16.22 4.47 3.03
C GLN A 147 15.77 5.92 3.27
N GLN A 148 16.69 6.87 3.29
CA GLN A 148 16.37 8.28 3.50
C GLN A 148 15.47 8.84 2.39
N ARG A 149 15.75 8.50 1.13
CA ARG A 149 14.91 8.88 -0.01
C ARG A 149 13.50 8.34 0.12
N THR A 150 13.36 7.11 0.59
CA THR A 150 12.04 6.49 0.77
C THR A 150 11.24 7.21 1.83
N VAL A 151 11.84 7.49 2.99
CA VAL A 151 11.19 8.25 4.07
C VAL A 151 10.78 9.65 3.58
N ASP A 152 11.68 10.38 2.95
CA ASP A 152 11.40 11.72 2.43
C ASP A 152 10.28 11.71 1.38
N ALA A 153 10.26 10.70 0.50
CA ALA A 153 9.26 10.56 -0.53
C ALA A 153 7.87 10.22 0.03
N VAL A 154 7.79 9.41 1.08
CA VAL A 154 6.53 9.17 1.80
C VAL A 154 6.00 10.47 2.39
N GLN A 155 6.84 11.26 3.05
CA GLN A 155 6.45 12.57 3.58
C GLN A 155 5.93 13.49 2.47
N GLN A 156 6.63 13.55 1.35
CA GLN A 156 6.24 14.35 0.19
C GLN A 156 4.89 13.91 -0.39
N ALA A 157 4.61 12.60 -0.45
CA ALA A 157 3.33 12.08 -0.93
C ALA A 157 2.16 12.62 -0.11
N PHE A 158 2.30 12.67 1.21
CA PHE A 158 1.28 13.26 2.09
C PHE A 158 1.20 14.78 1.94
N ASP A 159 2.32 15.48 1.78
CA ASP A 159 2.33 16.94 1.56
C ASP A 159 1.63 17.33 0.25
N GLN A 160 1.73 16.50 -0.77
CA GLN A 160 1.02 16.65 -2.04
C GLN A 160 -0.45 16.24 -1.98
N SER A 161 -0.90 15.67 -0.89
CA SER A 161 -2.28 15.19 -0.68
C SER A 161 -2.96 15.91 0.50
N PRO A 162 -3.03 17.25 0.50
CA PRO A 162 -3.57 18.01 1.64
C PRO A 162 -5.05 17.72 1.93
N TYR A 163 -5.77 17.15 0.97
CA TYR A 163 -7.16 16.73 1.09
C TYR A 163 -7.35 15.50 1.99
N LEU A 164 -6.27 14.82 2.40
CA LEU A 164 -6.31 13.75 3.39
C LEU A 164 -6.49 14.28 4.82
N LYS A 165 -6.20 15.56 5.06
CA LYS A 165 -6.44 16.15 6.38
C LYS A 165 -7.92 16.22 6.69
N LYS A 166 -8.25 15.89 7.91
CA LYS A 166 -9.58 16.09 8.49
C LYS A 166 -9.79 17.52 8.93
#